data_6e120727cf0fd9d891946a2e72827b89
#
_entry.id   6e120727cf0fd9d891946a2e72827b89
#
_cell.length_a   1.000
_cell.length_b   1.000
_cell.length_c   1.000
_cell.angle_alpha   90.00
_cell.angle_beta   90.00
_cell.angle_gamma   90.00
#
_symmetry.space_group_name_H-M   'P 1'
#
loop_
_entity.id
_entity.type
_entity.pdbx_description
1 polymer ?
#
loop_
_entity_poly.entity_id
_entity_poly.type
_entity_poly.pdbx_seq_one_letter_code
_entity_poly.pdbx_strand_id
1 'polypeptide(L)'
;MSKLTCGLIQMGLKGDTSMAPDRIRDRMIEAHVPYIEEAGRKGVQVLCFQEVFTQPYFCPGQDRKWYAAAERIPDGHTTRLMQEYAKKHRMVIVVPIYEEAMTGVYYNTAGVID
;
A
#
# COMPACT_ATOMS: atom_id res chain seq x y z
N MET A 1 7.40 15.34 -27.56
CA MET A 1 7.16 14.12 -26.75
C MET A 1 7.11 14.47 -25.29
N SER A 2 6.06 14.09 -24.62
CA SER A 2 5.90 14.34 -23.19
C SER A 2 6.74 13.36 -22.36
N LYS A 3 7.27 13.82 -21.23
CA LYS A 3 7.97 12.98 -20.25
C LYS A 3 7.13 12.84 -19.00
N LEU A 4 7.15 11.65 -18.42
CA LEU A 4 6.48 11.34 -17.17
C LEU A 4 7.54 10.90 -16.16
N THR A 5 7.52 11.52 -14.98
CA THR A 5 8.40 11.13 -13.87
C THR A 5 7.67 10.12 -12.99
N CYS A 6 8.20 8.91 -12.93
CA CYS A 6 7.65 7.83 -12.13
C CYS A 6 8.57 7.50 -10.96
N GLY A 7 7.98 7.01 -9.88
CA GLY A 7 8.71 6.52 -8.71
C GLY A 7 8.27 5.11 -8.34
N LEU A 8 9.21 4.32 -7.88
CA LEU A 8 8.96 3.00 -7.30
C LEU A 8 9.55 2.98 -5.89
N ILE A 9 8.76 2.49 -4.94
CA ILE A 9 9.23 2.25 -3.57
C ILE A 9 9.14 0.75 -3.31
N GLN A 10 10.28 0.16 -2.97
CA GLN A 10 10.38 -1.25 -2.60
C GLN A 10 11.25 -1.35 -1.36
N MET A 11 10.77 -2.05 -0.33
CA MET A 11 11.52 -2.23 0.92
C MET A 11 11.18 -3.56 1.58
N GLY A 12 12.06 -3.99 2.48
CA GLY A 12 11.83 -5.17 3.31
C GLY A 12 10.76 -4.94 4.36
N LEU A 13 10.22 -6.02 4.89
CA LEU A 13 9.22 -5.99 5.96
C LEU A 13 9.74 -5.25 7.19
N LYS A 14 8.95 -4.30 7.69
CA LYS A 14 9.21 -3.56 8.92
C LYS A 14 8.36 -4.12 10.04
N GLY A 15 8.77 -5.23 10.59
CA GLY A 15 8.04 -5.90 11.64
C GLY A 15 8.36 -7.39 11.64
N ASP A 16 7.52 -8.13 12.30
CA ASP A 16 7.66 -9.57 12.48
C ASP A 16 6.33 -10.23 12.16
N THR A 17 6.36 -11.39 11.51
CA THR A 17 5.16 -12.15 11.14
C THR A 17 4.37 -12.66 12.36
N SER A 18 4.95 -12.61 13.55
CA SER A 18 4.24 -12.90 14.81
C SER A 18 3.33 -11.74 15.26
N MET A 19 3.51 -10.55 14.71
CA MET A 19 2.72 -9.36 15.04
C MET A 19 1.33 -9.45 14.41
N ALA A 20 0.37 -8.75 15.03
CA ALA A 20 -0.96 -8.59 14.44
C ALA A 20 -0.88 -7.87 13.08
N PRO A 21 -1.71 -8.25 12.09
CA PRO A 21 -1.65 -7.67 10.75
C PRO A 21 -1.80 -6.15 10.70
N ASP A 22 -2.66 -5.56 11.54
CA ASP A 22 -2.85 -4.11 11.62
C ASP A 22 -1.59 -3.39 12.09
N ARG A 23 -0.82 -3.98 12.99
CA ARG A 23 0.44 -3.42 13.46
C ARG A 23 1.54 -3.50 12.42
N ILE A 24 1.60 -4.58 11.66
CA ILE A 24 2.52 -4.70 10.53
C ILE A 24 2.17 -3.63 9.49
N ARG A 25 0.89 -3.50 9.14
CA ARG A 25 0.40 -2.47 8.23
C ARG A 25 0.89 -1.08 8.65
N ASP A 26 0.68 -0.73 9.90
CA ASP A 26 1.01 0.60 10.40
C ASP A 26 2.52 0.87 10.33
N ARG A 27 3.34 -0.12 10.66
CA ARG A 27 4.81 -0.01 10.52
C ARG A 27 5.25 0.13 9.07
N MET A 28 4.63 -0.62 8.16
CA MET A 28 4.95 -0.54 6.74
C MET A 28 4.56 0.83 6.18
N ILE A 29 3.39 1.34 6.52
CA ILE A 29 2.94 2.68 6.10
C ILE A 29 3.90 3.74 6.66
N GLU A 30 4.21 3.68 7.95
CA GLU A 30 5.13 4.62 8.59
C GLU A 30 6.50 4.65 7.89
N ALA A 31 7.01 3.48 7.49
CA ALA A 31 8.27 3.38 6.76
C ALA A 31 8.19 3.94 5.34
N HIS A 32 7.02 3.89 4.71
CA HIS A 32 6.81 4.42 3.36
C HIS A 32 6.65 5.94 3.32
N VAL A 33 6.09 6.54 4.37
CA VAL A 33 5.75 7.97 4.37
C VAL A 33 6.93 8.88 4.02
N PRO A 34 8.15 8.73 4.57
CA PRO A 34 9.28 9.58 4.19
C PRO A 34 9.60 9.52 2.69
N TYR A 35 9.46 8.34 2.08
CA TYR A 35 9.71 8.16 0.64
C TYR A 35 8.58 8.74 -0.22
N ILE A 36 7.34 8.67 0.25
CA ILE A 36 6.19 9.33 -0.41
C ILE A 36 6.41 10.85 -0.42
N GLU A 37 6.80 11.41 0.72
CA GLU A 37 7.10 12.84 0.85
C GLU A 37 8.28 13.25 -0.04
N GLU A 38 9.33 12.44 -0.11
CA GLU A 38 10.45 12.67 -1.01
C GLU A 38 10.03 12.65 -2.48
N ALA A 39 9.22 11.66 -2.86
CA ALA A 39 8.65 11.58 -4.21
C ALA A 39 7.87 12.85 -4.58
N GLY A 40 7.05 13.34 -3.65
CA GLY A 40 6.33 14.60 -3.82
C GLY A 40 7.27 15.78 -4.05
N ARG A 41 8.33 15.91 -3.26
CA ARG A 41 9.33 16.98 -3.43
C ARG A 41 10.08 16.89 -4.76
N LYS A 42 10.29 15.69 -5.27
CA LYS A 42 11.00 15.46 -6.55
C LYS A 42 10.09 15.58 -7.77
N GLY A 43 8.82 15.89 -7.58
CA GLY A 43 7.87 16.04 -8.70
C GLY A 43 7.47 14.74 -9.36
N VAL A 44 7.51 13.63 -8.64
CA VAL A 44 7.01 12.34 -9.14
C VAL A 44 5.51 12.48 -9.46
N GLN A 45 5.12 12.03 -10.63
CA GLN A 45 3.75 12.11 -11.14
C GLN A 45 2.97 10.80 -10.94
N VAL A 46 3.67 9.67 -11.01
CA VAL A 46 3.10 8.34 -10.74
C VAL A 46 4.03 7.60 -9.79
N LEU A 47 3.50 7.24 -8.63
CA LEU A 47 4.22 6.50 -7.60
C LEU A 47 3.60 5.10 -7.45
N CYS A 48 4.42 4.07 -7.40
CA CYS A 48 3.97 2.71 -7.19
C CYS A 48 4.73 2.05 -6.04
N PHE A 49 4.02 1.29 -5.22
CA PHE A 49 4.61 0.48 -4.15
C PHE A 49 4.75 -0.98 -4.60
N GLN A 50 5.44 -1.77 -3.79
CA GLN A 50 5.58 -3.21 -4.02
C GLN A 50 4.27 -3.96 -3.80
N GLU A 51 4.18 -5.18 -4.30
CA GLU A 51 3.05 -6.08 -4.11
C GLU A 51 2.72 -6.25 -2.62
N VAL A 52 1.43 -6.09 -2.27
CA VAL A 52 0.93 -6.22 -0.88
C VAL A 52 1.80 -5.46 0.12
N PHE A 53 2.08 -4.19 -0.17
CA PHE A 53 3.14 -3.43 0.50
C PHE A 53 2.94 -3.24 2.01
N THR A 54 1.73 -3.44 2.51
CA THR A 54 1.42 -3.30 3.95
C THR A 54 1.61 -4.57 4.74
N GLN A 55 1.92 -5.69 4.08
CA GLN A 55 1.98 -7.01 4.72
C GLN A 55 3.16 -7.83 4.19
N PRO A 56 3.59 -8.88 4.91
CA PRO A 56 4.47 -9.87 4.33
C PRO A 56 3.75 -10.67 3.25
N TYR A 57 4.50 -11.33 2.38
CA TYR A 57 3.90 -12.29 1.45
C TYR A 57 3.53 -13.57 2.23
N PHE A 58 2.29 -13.63 2.69
CA PHE A 58 1.81 -14.60 3.67
C PHE A 58 1.24 -15.89 3.05
N CYS A 59 1.02 -15.93 1.74
CA CYS A 59 0.31 -17.03 1.08
C CYS A 59 0.90 -18.43 1.36
N PRO A 60 2.22 -18.63 1.39
CA PRO A 60 2.78 -19.95 1.67
C PRO A 60 2.45 -20.51 3.07
N GLY A 61 2.26 -19.62 4.04
CA GLY A 61 2.03 -20.02 5.44
C GLY A 61 0.61 -20.46 5.74
N GLN A 62 -0.36 -20.08 4.93
CA GLN A 62 -1.78 -20.44 5.04
C GLN A 62 -2.39 -20.23 6.45
N ASP A 63 -1.89 -19.25 7.20
CA ASP A 63 -2.41 -18.92 8.52
C ASP A 63 -3.66 -18.05 8.39
N ARG A 64 -4.73 -18.43 9.08
CA ARG A 64 -6.02 -17.74 9.05
C ARG A 64 -5.96 -16.31 9.57
N LYS A 65 -4.95 -15.97 10.38
CA LYS A 65 -4.81 -14.60 10.91
C LYS A 65 -4.70 -13.56 9.80
N TRP A 66 -4.20 -13.95 8.61
CA TRP A 66 -4.00 -13.04 7.50
C TRP A 66 -5.28 -12.56 6.84
N TYR A 67 -6.43 -13.21 7.09
CA TYR A 67 -7.71 -12.65 6.67
C TYR A 67 -7.97 -11.28 7.30
N ALA A 68 -7.45 -11.03 8.49
CA ALA A 68 -7.56 -9.72 9.15
C ALA A 68 -6.68 -8.64 8.50
N ALA A 69 -5.77 -9.01 7.60
CA ALA A 69 -4.96 -8.07 6.84
C ALA A 69 -5.69 -7.44 5.66
N ALA A 70 -6.81 -8.02 5.25
CA ALA A 70 -7.56 -7.53 4.09
C ALA A 70 -8.25 -6.20 4.40
N GLU A 71 -8.30 -5.34 3.40
CA GLU A 71 -8.92 -4.02 3.51
C GLU A 71 -9.90 -3.79 2.36
N ARG A 72 -10.87 -2.95 2.60
CA ARG A 72 -11.82 -2.51 1.58
C ARG A 72 -11.22 -1.45 0.67
N ILE A 73 -11.61 -1.44 -0.59
CA ILE A 73 -11.32 -0.38 -1.55
C ILE A 73 -12.69 0.19 -2.01
N PRO A 74 -12.88 1.50 -2.02
CA PRO A 74 -11.91 2.59 -1.81
C PRO A 74 -11.84 3.13 -0.37
N ASP A 75 -12.62 2.62 0.55
CA ASP A 75 -12.86 3.24 1.85
C ASP A 75 -12.09 2.61 3.03
N GLY A 76 -11.19 1.67 2.76
CA GLY A 76 -10.32 1.10 3.78
C GLY A 76 -9.23 2.06 4.25
N HIS A 77 -8.60 1.71 5.36
CA HIS A 77 -7.60 2.55 6.05
C HIS A 77 -6.46 2.99 5.13
N THR A 78 -5.81 2.03 4.47
CA THR A 78 -4.65 2.31 3.61
C THR A 78 -5.03 3.14 2.40
N THR A 79 -6.13 2.80 1.74
CA THR A 79 -6.59 3.52 0.55
C THR A 79 -6.94 4.97 0.89
N ARG A 80 -7.65 5.21 1.98
CA ARG A 80 -7.99 6.57 2.42
C ARG A 80 -6.74 7.40 2.69
N LEU A 81 -5.77 6.83 3.38
CA LEU A 81 -4.53 7.54 3.66
C LEU A 81 -3.77 7.87 2.38
N MET A 82 -3.70 6.94 1.43
CA MET A 82 -3.02 7.18 0.15
C MET A 82 -3.76 8.18 -0.73
N GLN A 83 -5.09 8.27 -0.62
CA GLN A 83 -5.86 9.35 -1.25
C GLN A 83 -5.43 10.73 -0.74
N GLU A 84 -5.16 10.87 0.54
CA GLU A 84 -4.68 12.12 1.12
C GLU A 84 -3.29 12.50 0.56
N TYR A 85 -2.37 11.54 0.48
CA TYR A 85 -1.04 11.79 -0.10
C TYR A 85 -1.08 12.07 -1.59
N ALA A 86 -1.89 11.36 -2.35
CA ALA A 86 -2.08 11.61 -3.78
C ALA A 86 -2.57 13.04 -4.02
N LYS A 87 -3.55 13.48 -3.25
CA LYS A 87 -4.09 14.83 -3.31
C LYS A 87 -3.04 15.88 -2.89
N LYS A 88 -2.34 15.64 -1.79
CA LYS A 88 -1.33 16.55 -1.24
C LYS A 88 -0.23 16.84 -2.26
N HIS A 89 0.25 15.80 -2.94
CA HIS A 89 1.38 15.90 -3.85
C HIS A 89 0.99 15.97 -5.32
N ARG A 90 -0.31 15.96 -5.63
CA ARG A 90 -0.83 15.95 -7.00
C ARG A 90 -0.18 14.85 -7.84
N MET A 91 -0.15 13.65 -7.30
CA MET A 91 0.39 12.50 -8.00
C MET A 91 -0.57 11.32 -7.97
N VAL A 92 -0.48 10.48 -8.99
CA VAL A 92 -1.17 9.20 -9.04
C VAL A 92 -0.39 8.22 -8.18
N ILE A 93 -1.06 7.49 -7.29
CA ILE A 93 -0.44 6.45 -6.48
C ILE A 93 -1.07 5.09 -6.82
N VAL A 94 -0.23 4.13 -7.16
CA VAL A 94 -0.63 2.73 -7.34
C VAL A 94 -0.40 2.01 -6.01
N VAL A 95 -1.48 1.51 -5.44
CA VAL A 95 -1.55 0.97 -4.07
C VAL A 95 -1.86 -0.52 -4.12
N PRO A 96 -0.85 -1.41 -4.14
CA PRO A 96 -1.07 -2.85 -4.14
C PRO A 96 -1.38 -3.35 -2.72
N ILE A 97 -2.58 -3.87 -2.52
CA ILE A 97 -3.01 -4.38 -1.20
C ILE A 97 -3.80 -5.69 -1.33
N TYR A 98 -3.98 -6.36 -0.20
CA TYR A 98 -4.89 -7.47 -0.04
C TYR A 98 -6.29 -6.92 0.20
N GLU A 99 -7.19 -7.16 -0.75
CA GLU A 99 -8.54 -6.59 -0.76
C GLU A 99 -9.58 -7.59 -0.26
N GLU A 100 -10.49 -7.14 0.60
CA GLU A 100 -11.76 -7.80 0.84
C GLU A 100 -12.83 -7.06 0.03
N ALA A 101 -13.19 -7.61 -1.13
CA ALA A 101 -14.18 -7.00 -2.03
C ALA A 101 -15.61 -7.10 -1.47
N MET A 102 -15.91 -8.22 -0.87
CA MET A 102 -17.12 -8.48 -0.08
C MET A 102 -16.78 -9.54 0.95
N THR A 103 -17.65 -9.75 1.94
CA THR A 103 -17.40 -10.72 3.01
C THR A 103 -17.03 -12.09 2.45
N GLY A 104 -15.83 -12.56 2.79
CA GLY A 104 -15.31 -13.86 2.36
C GLY A 104 -14.72 -13.89 0.96
N VAL A 105 -14.64 -12.77 0.25
CA VAL A 105 -14.06 -12.68 -1.10
C VAL A 105 -12.87 -11.75 -1.09
N TYR A 106 -11.69 -12.32 -1.35
CA TYR A 106 -10.40 -11.64 -1.23
C TYR A 106 -9.66 -11.63 -2.56
N TYR A 107 -8.98 -10.54 -2.84
CA TYR A 107 -8.16 -10.37 -4.05
C TYR A 107 -6.81 -9.75 -3.73
N ASN A 108 -5.83 -10.07 -4.54
CA ASN A 108 -4.59 -9.31 -4.65
C ASN A 108 -4.84 -8.17 -5.66
N THR A 109 -4.94 -6.95 -5.16
CA THR A 109 -5.47 -5.82 -5.93
C THR A 109 -4.49 -4.66 -5.93
N ALA A 110 -4.36 -3.99 -7.05
CA ALA A 110 -3.70 -2.70 -7.14
C ALA A 110 -4.75 -1.61 -7.37
N GLY A 111 -4.97 -0.78 -6.36
CA GLY A 111 -5.80 0.41 -6.49
C GLY A 111 -5.01 1.55 -7.13
N VAL A 112 -5.57 2.20 -8.13
CA VAL A 112 -4.97 3.39 -8.75
C VAL A 112 -5.71 4.61 -8.26
N ILE A 113 -5.01 5.49 -7.57
CA ILE A 113 -5.57 6.68 -6.94
C ILE A 113 -5.06 7.91 -7.66
N ASP A 114 -6.00 8.71 -8.13
CA ASP A 114 -5.72 9.98 -8.80
C ASP A 114 -6.26 11.15 -7.98
#